data_329a17d4a5891b81cd5b317d9a78a353
#
_entry.id   329a17d4a5891b81cd5b317d9a78a353
#
_cell.length_a   1.000
_cell.length_b   1.000
_cell.length_c   1.000
_cell.angle_alpha   90.00
_cell.angle_beta   90.00
_cell.angle_gamma   90.00
#
_symmetry.space_group_name_H-M   'P 1'
#
loop_
_entity.id
_entity.type
_entity.pdbx_description
1 polymer ?
#
loop_
_entity_poly.entity_id
_entity_poly.type
_entity_poly.pdbx_seq_one_letter_code
_entity_poly.pdbx_strand_id
1 'polypeptide(L)'
;MAQIVIVPAIVTTASVLPFAAELASQLERNDAIELDLAAVTDADVSFLQLVCAARRQAEHDGKTLRLAHPVHAELTALLERAGFLTDIPSADQTFWFHGDLPR
;
A
#
# COMPACT_ATOMS: atom_id res chain seq x y z
N MET A 1 -14.35 -5.98 11.53
CA MET A 1 -13.14 -6.79 11.21
C MET A 1 -12.65 -6.40 9.82
N ALA A 2 -11.34 -6.21 9.66
CA ALA A 2 -10.77 -5.81 8.37
C ALA A 2 -10.69 -6.99 7.41
N GLN A 3 -10.97 -6.74 6.14
CA GLN A 3 -10.76 -7.70 5.07
C GLN A 3 -9.29 -7.69 4.68
N ILE A 4 -8.65 -8.84 4.69
CA ILE A 4 -7.26 -8.96 4.28
C ILE A 4 -7.20 -9.17 2.76
N VAL A 5 -6.41 -8.33 2.08
CA VAL A 5 -6.17 -8.45 0.64
C VAL A 5 -4.69 -8.76 0.45
N ILE A 6 -4.40 -9.92 -0.11
CA ILE A 6 -3.01 -10.35 -0.38
C ILE A 6 -2.57 -9.75 -1.70
N VAL A 7 -1.48 -8.97 -1.65
CA VAL A 7 -0.93 -8.34 -2.84
C VAL A 7 -0.07 -9.36 -3.61
N PRO A 8 -0.21 -9.45 -4.95
CA PRO A 8 0.58 -10.39 -5.73
C PRO A 8 2.09 -10.15 -5.61
N ALA A 9 2.86 -11.19 -5.88
CA ALA A 9 4.32 -11.11 -5.83
C ALA A 9 4.89 -10.06 -6.81
N ILE A 10 4.26 -9.90 -7.96
CA ILE A 10 4.70 -8.97 -9.01
C ILE A 10 3.61 -7.92 -9.22
N VAL A 11 3.93 -6.65 -8.93
CA VAL A 11 3.01 -5.52 -9.09
C VAL A 11 3.77 -4.37 -9.73
N THR A 12 3.89 -4.42 -11.04
CA THR A 12 4.64 -3.43 -11.82
C THR A 12 3.70 -2.75 -12.83
N THR A 13 4.20 -1.80 -13.57
CA THR A 13 3.45 -1.12 -14.63
C THR A 13 2.77 -2.12 -15.56
N ALA A 14 3.40 -3.27 -15.82
CA ALA A 14 2.85 -4.31 -16.71
C ALA A 14 1.73 -5.12 -16.07
N SER A 15 1.60 -5.14 -14.75
CA SER A 15 0.68 -6.05 -14.06
C SER A 15 -0.21 -5.38 -13.02
N VAL A 16 -0.11 -4.07 -12.85
CA VAL A 16 -0.84 -3.36 -11.77
C VAL A 16 -2.34 -3.29 -12.00
N LEU A 17 -2.80 -3.26 -13.25
CA LEU A 17 -4.23 -3.02 -13.55
C LEU A 17 -5.18 -4.09 -13.00
N PRO A 18 -4.90 -5.40 -13.15
CA PRO A 18 -5.79 -6.41 -12.55
C PRO A 18 -5.87 -6.27 -11.03
N PHE A 19 -4.77 -5.99 -10.37
CA PHE A 19 -4.77 -5.78 -8.93
C PHE A 19 -5.52 -4.51 -8.56
N ALA A 20 -5.37 -3.43 -9.33
CA ALA A 20 -6.10 -2.18 -9.08
C ALA A 20 -7.62 -2.42 -9.11
N ALA A 21 -8.08 -3.21 -10.08
CA ALA A 21 -9.51 -3.55 -10.18
C ALA A 21 -9.99 -4.37 -8.98
N GLU A 22 -9.19 -5.33 -8.53
CA GLU A 22 -9.52 -6.12 -7.34
C GLU A 22 -9.57 -5.26 -6.09
N LEU A 23 -8.58 -4.39 -5.90
CA LEU A 23 -8.53 -3.51 -4.74
C LEU A 23 -9.74 -2.56 -4.71
N ALA A 24 -10.09 -1.98 -5.86
CA ALA A 24 -11.27 -1.12 -5.96
C ALA A 24 -12.54 -1.87 -5.57
N SER A 25 -12.69 -3.11 -6.04
CA SER A 25 -13.84 -3.95 -5.69
C SER A 25 -13.90 -4.24 -4.19
N GLN A 26 -12.76 -4.54 -3.57
CA GLN A 26 -12.71 -4.80 -2.14
C GLN A 26 -13.04 -3.55 -1.33
N LEU A 27 -12.58 -2.37 -1.77
CA LEU A 27 -12.90 -1.10 -1.12
C LEU A 27 -14.40 -0.78 -1.18
N GLU A 28 -15.08 -1.16 -2.26
CA GLU A 28 -16.53 -0.97 -2.36
C GLU A 28 -17.30 -1.83 -1.35
N ARG A 29 -16.82 -3.04 -1.10
CA ARG A 29 -17.53 -4.05 -0.31
C ARG A 29 -17.19 -4.05 1.17
N ASN A 30 -16.12 -3.39 1.57
CA ASN A 30 -15.64 -3.44 2.95
C ASN A 30 -15.34 -2.05 3.47
N ASP A 31 -15.56 -1.82 4.77
CA ASP A 31 -15.25 -0.55 5.41
C ASP A 31 -13.81 -0.49 5.90
N ALA A 32 -13.16 -1.63 6.05
CA ALA A 32 -11.77 -1.70 6.48
C ALA A 32 -11.04 -2.78 5.71
N ILE A 33 -9.86 -2.43 5.19
CA ILE A 33 -9.01 -3.34 4.42
C ILE A 33 -7.60 -3.29 4.98
N GLU A 34 -6.98 -4.47 5.10
CA GLU A 34 -5.56 -4.61 5.38
C GLU A 34 -4.88 -5.21 4.16
N LEU A 35 -3.84 -4.55 3.67
CA LEU A 35 -3.03 -5.07 2.57
C LEU A 35 -1.87 -5.89 3.13
N ASP A 36 -1.77 -7.13 2.66
CA ASP A 36 -0.65 -8.00 3.01
C ASP A 36 0.38 -7.97 1.88
N LEU A 37 1.51 -7.36 2.14
CA LEU A 37 2.59 -7.16 1.15
C LEU A 37 3.71 -8.20 1.29
N ALA A 38 3.55 -9.20 2.14
CA ALA A 38 4.63 -10.14 2.45
C ALA A 38 5.16 -10.89 1.22
N ALA A 39 4.29 -11.18 0.25
CA ALA A 39 4.66 -11.92 -0.96
C ALA A 39 5.28 -11.03 -2.06
N VAL A 40 5.24 -9.71 -1.91
CA VAL A 40 5.70 -8.79 -2.97
C VAL A 40 7.22 -8.86 -3.10
N THR A 41 7.68 -9.26 -4.28
CA THR A 41 9.11 -9.39 -4.61
C THR A 41 9.53 -8.44 -5.72
N ASP A 42 8.58 -7.98 -6.54
CA ASP A 42 8.87 -7.10 -7.66
C ASP A 42 7.77 -6.05 -7.77
N ALA A 43 8.11 -4.81 -7.48
CA ALA A 43 7.18 -3.69 -7.54
C ALA A 43 7.90 -2.45 -8.05
N ASP A 44 7.15 -1.54 -8.67
CA ASP A 44 7.68 -0.26 -9.13
C ASP A 44 6.80 0.89 -8.63
N VAL A 45 7.09 2.10 -9.12
CA VAL A 45 6.39 3.30 -8.67
C VAL A 45 4.88 3.24 -8.96
N SER A 46 4.46 2.47 -9.98
CA SER A 46 3.02 2.34 -10.29
C SER A 46 2.26 1.69 -9.14
N PHE A 47 2.88 0.75 -8.44
CA PHE A 47 2.29 0.16 -7.24
C PHE A 47 2.14 1.21 -6.13
N LEU A 48 3.18 2.02 -5.90
CA LEU A 48 3.11 3.08 -4.89
C LEU A 48 2.03 4.11 -5.22
N GLN A 49 1.89 4.47 -6.49
CA GLN A 49 0.84 5.38 -6.95
C GLN A 49 -0.56 4.80 -6.72
N LEU A 50 -0.72 3.50 -6.99
CA LEU A 50 -1.98 2.80 -6.74
C LEU A 50 -2.34 2.85 -5.25
N VAL A 51 -1.40 2.53 -4.38
CA VAL A 51 -1.64 2.54 -2.94
C VAL A 51 -2.02 3.94 -2.47
N CYS A 52 -1.32 4.98 -2.95
CA CYS A 52 -1.66 6.35 -2.60
C CYS A 52 -3.06 6.74 -3.05
N ALA A 53 -3.45 6.33 -4.26
CA ALA A 53 -4.80 6.59 -4.77
C ALA A 53 -5.86 5.86 -3.94
N ALA A 54 -5.59 4.61 -3.57
CA ALA A 54 -6.51 3.81 -2.74
C ALA A 54 -6.67 4.44 -1.35
N ARG A 55 -5.59 4.96 -0.76
CA ARG A 55 -5.66 5.66 0.53
C ARG A 55 -6.56 6.89 0.45
N ARG A 56 -6.38 7.69 -0.60
CA ARG A 56 -7.21 8.89 -0.79
C ARG A 56 -8.68 8.52 -0.97
N GLN A 57 -8.96 7.47 -1.72
CA GLN A 57 -10.33 7.00 -1.94
C GLN A 57 -10.95 6.50 -0.65
N ALA A 58 -10.21 5.72 0.12
CA ALA A 58 -10.69 5.20 1.41
C ALA A 58 -10.99 6.36 2.36
N GLU A 59 -10.11 7.34 2.45
CA GLU A 59 -10.30 8.51 3.30
C GLU A 59 -11.55 9.31 2.88
N HIS A 60 -11.71 9.51 1.57
CA HIS A 60 -12.89 10.19 1.03
C HIS A 60 -14.20 9.48 1.40
N ASP A 61 -14.18 8.15 1.38
CA ASP A 61 -15.37 7.34 1.65
C ASP A 61 -15.54 6.99 3.13
N GLY A 62 -14.71 7.52 4.01
CA GLY A 62 -14.80 7.22 5.44
C GLY A 62 -14.39 5.80 5.80
N LYS A 63 -13.56 5.17 4.97
CA LYS A 63 -13.10 3.80 5.16
C LYS A 63 -11.66 3.76 5.65
N THR A 64 -11.23 2.60 6.14
CA THR A 64 -9.87 2.39 6.63
C THR A 64 -9.09 1.51 5.66
N LEU A 65 -7.91 1.96 5.26
CA LEU A 65 -6.95 1.17 4.50
C LEU A 65 -5.61 1.23 5.21
N ARG A 66 -5.06 0.07 5.54
CA ARG A 66 -3.75 0.01 6.20
C ARG A 66 -3.00 -1.25 5.78
N LEU A 67 -1.72 -1.30 6.12
CA LEU A 67 -0.90 -2.48 5.85
C LEU A 67 -1.00 -3.44 7.03
N ALA A 68 -1.04 -4.75 6.74
CA ALA A 68 -1.08 -5.78 7.77
C ALA A 68 0.20 -5.76 8.62
N HIS A 69 1.33 -5.45 8.00
CA HIS A 69 2.65 -5.37 8.64
C HIS A 69 3.44 -4.20 8.08
N PRO A 70 4.44 -3.67 8.81
CA PRO A 70 5.35 -2.67 8.21
C PRO A 70 5.98 -3.22 6.93
N VAL A 71 6.31 -2.33 5.99
CA VAL A 71 6.94 -2.75 4.74
C VAL A 71 8.29 -3.40 5.01
N HIS A 72 8.62 -4.41 4.21
CA HIS A 72 9.92 -5.06 4.29
C HIS A 72 11.01 -4.27 3.53
N ALA A 73 12.25 -4.73 3.63
CA ALA A 73 13.41 -3.99 3.13
C ALA A 73 13.33 -3.64 1.64
N GLU A 74 12.82 -4.55 0.81
CA GLU A 74 12.72 -4.33 -0.64
C GLU A 74 11.77 -3.18 -0.97
N LEU A 75 10.63 -3.12 -0.29
CA LEU A 75 9.66 -2.02 -0.49
C LEU A 75 10.17 -0.73 0.15
N THR A 76 10.87 -0.80 1.26
CA THR A 76 11.52 0.38 1.86
C THR A 76 12.51 1.00 0.87
N ALA A 77 13.30 0.18 0.19
CA ALA A 77 14.25 0.67 -0.82
C ALA A 77 13.52 1.34 -1.99
N LEU A 78 12.39 0.78 -2.42
CA LEU A 78 11.58 1.39 -3.48
C LEU A 78 11.02 2.74 -3.04
N LEU A 79 10.48 2.83 -1.82
CA LEU A 79 9.97 4.09 -1.27
C LEU A 79 11.06 5.16 -1.24
N GLU A 80 12.27 4.78 -0.85
CA GLU A 80 13.41 5.69 -0.80
C GLU A 80 13.77 6.20 -2.20
N ARG A 81 13.90 5.29 -3.18
CA ARG A 81 14.22 5.66 -4.55
C ARG A 81 13.16 6.56 -5.19
N ALA A 82 11.90 6.38 -4.81
CA ALA A 82 10.79 7.17 -5.31
C ALA A 82 10.63 8.52 -4.58
N GLY A 83 11.45 8.80 -3.58
CA GLY A 83 11.40 10.06 -2.85
C GLY A 83 10.35 10.10 -1.74
N PHE A 84 9.73 8.98 -1.41
CA PHE A 84 8.65 8.93 -0.41
C PHE A 84 9.15 9.12 1.02
N LEU A 85 10.44 8.93 1.27
CA LEU A 85 11.00 9.02 2.63
C LEU A 85 11.61 10.39 2.94
N THR A 86 11.66 11.30 1.96
CA THR A 86 12.15 12.67 2.17
C THR A 86 11.06 13.49 2.87
N ASP A 87 11.35 14.00 4.06
CA ASP A 87 10.40 14.80 4.85
C ASP A 87 9.04 14.10 5.01
N ILE A 88 9.07 12.80 5.29
CA ILE A 88 7.86 11.97 5.33
C ILE A 88 6.88 12.45 6.40
N PRO A 89 5.61 12.72 6.05
CA PRO A 89 4.58 13.09 7.03
C PRO A 89 4.29 11.97 8.03
N SER A 90 3.83 12.35 9.23
CA SER A 90 3.49 11.37 10.28
C SER A 90 2.47 10.32 9.83
N ALA A 91 1.47 10.73 9.07
CA ALA A 91 0.45 9.81 8.55
C ALA A 91 1.06 8.75 7.64
N ASP A 92 2.05 9.13 6.83
CA ASP A 92 2.73 8.20 5.93
C ASP A 92 3.67 7.27 6.70
N GLN A 93 4.34 7.78 7.74
CA GLN A 93 5.13 6.92 8.63
C GLN A 93 4.26 5.84 9.26
N THR A 94 3.09 6.23 9.76
CA THR A 94 2.16 5.29 10.35
C THR A 94 1.67 4.27 9.32
N PHE A 95 1.35 4.71 8.11
CA PHE A 95 0.85 3.82 7.08
C PHE A 95 1.89 2.77 6.67
N TRP A 96 3.10 3.22 6.27
CA TRP A 96 4.12 2.33 5.71
C TRP A 96 4.90 1.56 6.77
N PHE A 97 5.15 2.16 7.93
CA PHE A 97 6.07 1.62 8.93
C PHE A 97 5.43 1.40 10.30
N HIS A 98 4.10 1.57 10.42
CA HIS A 98 3.38 1.47 11.70
C HIS A 98 3.97 2.40 12.77
N GLY A 99 4.44 3.58 12.33
CA GLY A 99 4.97 4.62 13.20
C GLY A 99 6.49 4.65 13.35
N ASP A 100 7.18 3.55 12.98
CA ASP A 100 8.62 3.45 13.16
C ASP A 100 9.34 3.41 11.81
N LEU A 101 10.18 4.43 11.56
CA LEU A 101 11.03 4.40 10.37
C LEU A 101 12.14 3.36 10.54
N PRO A 102 12.50 2.63 9.49
CA PRO A 102 13.62 1.71 9.54
C PRO A 102 14.93 2.49 9.71
N ARG A 103 15.87 1.89 10.41
CA ARG A 103 17.16 2.50 10.69
C ARG A 103 18.31 1.74 10.05
#